data_07b55f0376c0c72ab92a995efb380fa3
#
_entry.id   07b55f0376c0c72ab92a995efb380fa3
#
_cell.length_a   1.000
_cell.length_b   1.000
_cell.length_c   1.000
_cell.angle_alpha   90.00
_cell.angle_beta   90.00
_cell.angle_gamma   90.00
#
_symmetry.space_group_name_H-M   'P 1'
#
loop_
_entity.id
_entity.type
_entity.pdbx_description
1 polymer ?
#
loop_
_entity_poly.entity_id
_entity_poly.type
_entity_poly.pdbx_seq_one_letter_code
_entity_poly.pdbx_strand_id
1 'polypeptide(L)'
;MTNKYPRLRTHSRKNKSGKLLVWYGYDQRPHGPEISLGSDYAKALEQWELLHLKKPLTLGRIQEAINAWRDEVLDTYENPETRKSYGKQLANVEAVFGSMAWHEVTLPIMRQYLRKRSAKTQGNRELSVLSIVWSHARKEGMTELPWPAAGVKDWKNEEQARTFEVTDQIFEAVYQAGDQMLRDCMDIATTTGMRLTDARTVRMPVDGKLRFKSSKKGKFSYFVVSESPVLTDLLARRGNMDCTTLLTDGEMPVTASMLRGAYDRARKAAALAHPEIAAEIKSMYLRDCRKRAADLAEDDEAASKLLQHSSVALTKKHYTTKGSKLKAVR
;
A
#
# COMPACT_ATOMS: atom_id res chain seq x y z
N MET A 1 -28.26 -24.21 22.10
CA MET A 1 -29.30 -24.50 21.08
C MET A 1 -29.28 -23.38 20.06
N THR A 2 -28.85 -23.64 18.86
CA THR A 2 -28.89 -22.69 17.74
C THR A 2 -30.32 -22.37 17.38
N ASN A 3 -30.70 -21.10 17.43
CA ASN A 3 -32.06 -20.66 17.09
C ASN A 3 -32.35 -21.04 15.62
N LYS A 4 -33.26 -21.99 15.39
CA LYS A 4 -33.61 -22.49 14.07
C LYS A 4 -34.08 -21.39 13.10
N TYR A 5 -34.56 -20.28 13.64
CA TYR A 5 -35.03 -19.11 12.88
C TYR A 5 -34.33 -17.82 13.37
N PRO A 6 -33.11 -17.53 12.92
CA PRO A 6 -32.38 -16.35 13.36
C PRO A 6 -33.16 -15.07 13.02
N ARG A 7 -33.12 -14.09 13.93
CA ARG A 7 -33.86 -12.82 13.84
C ARG A 7 -35.37 -12.89 13.92
N LEU A 8 -35.99 -14.08 13.99
CA LEU A 8 -37.40 -14.21 14.30
C LEU A 8 -37.61 -13.96 15.81
N ARG A 9 -38.42 -12.97 16.13
CA ARG A 9 -38.82 -12.62 17.49
C ARG A 9 -40.25 -13.07 17.75
N THR A 10 -40.52 -13.66 18.91
CA THR A 10 -41.86 -13.99 19.37
C THR A 10 -42.21 -13.08 20.54
N HIS A 11 -43.28 -12.37 20.42
CA HIS A 11 -43.86 -11.51 21.45
C HIS A 11 -45.14 -12.09 21.97
N SER A 12 -45.43 -11.91 23.26
CA SER A 12 -46.68 -12.34 23.86
C SER A 12 -47.17 -11.35 24.90
N ARG A 13 -48.46 -11.18 25.01
CA ARG A 13 -49.16 -10.35 25.99
C ARG A 13 -50.50 -10.96 26.37
N LYS A 14 -50.87 -10.95 27.65
CA LYS A 14 -52.22 -11.28 28.11
C LYS A 14 -53.13 -10.08 27.91
N ASN A 15 -54.30 -10.32 27.30
CA ASN A 15 -55.34 -9.29 27.21
C ASN A 15 -56.12 -9.17 28.52
N LYS A 16 -57.07 -8.22 28.59
CA LYS A 16 -57.92 -7.99 29.78
C LYS A 16 -58.77 -9.19 30.21
N SER A 17 -59.05 -10.12 29.29
CA SER A 17 -59.79 -11.35 29.57
C SER A 17 -58.87 -12.56 29.90
N GLY A 18 -57.58 -12.34 30.10
CA GLY A 18 -56.60 -13.38 30.41
C GLY A 18 -56.09 -14.21 29.23
N LYS A 19 -56.62 -13.98 28.02
CA LYS A 19 -56.20 -14.70 26.82
C LYS A 19 -54.83 -14.23 26.37
N LEU A 20 -53.92 -15.20 26.06
CA LEU A 20 -52.58 -14.92 25.54
C LEU A 20 -52.68 -14.50 24.07
N LEU A 21 -52.21 -13.33 23.76
CA LEU A 21 -51.99 -12.84 22.40
C LEU A 21 -50.53 -13.05 22.05
N VAL A 22 -50.26 -13.67 20.92
CA VAL A 22 -48.90 -13.91 20.42
C VAL A 22 -48.75 -13.24 19.06
N TRP A 23 -47.64 -12.58 18.82
CA TRP A 23 -47.29 -12.03 17.52
C TRP A 23 -45.80 -12.18 17.24
N TYR A 24 -45.44 -12.10 15.99
CA TYR A 24 -44.10 -12.35 15.50
C TYR A 24 -43.52 -11.10 14.85
N GLY A 25 -42.20 -10.94 14.92
CA GLY A 25 -41.46 -9.83 14.32
C GLY A 25 -40.12 -10.30 13.74
N TYR A 26 -39.65 -9.58 12.75
CA TYR A 26 -38.31 -9.76 12.18
C TYR A 26 -37.38 -8.64 12.66
N ASP A 27 -36.35 -9.01 13.40
CA ASP A 27 -35.37 -8.07 13.97
C ASP A 27 -34.35 -7.64 12.90
N GLN A 28 -34.43 -6.39 12.46
CA GLN A 28 -33.53 -5.81 11.47
C GLN A 28 -32.31 -5.09 12.07
N ARG A 29 -32.18 -5.02 13.38
CA ARG A 29 -31.04 -4.31 13.99
C ARG A 29 -29.69 -4.85 13.54
N PRO A 30 -28.68 -4.01 13.27
CA PRO A 30 -28.64 -2.56 13.47
C PRO A 30 -29.20 -1.72 12.30
N HIS A 31 -29.77 -2.33 11.25
CA HIS A 31 -30.11 -1.67 9.98
C HIS A 31 -31.52 -1.08 9.91
N GLY A 32 -32.34 -1.28 10.94
CA GLY A 32 -33.68 -0.74 11.00
C GLY A 32 -34.52 -1.26 12.17
N PRO A 33 -35.76 -0.76 12.31
CA PRO A 33 -36.69 -1.24 13.33
C PRO A 33 -37.18 -2.65 13.02
N GLU A 34 -37.76 -3.31 14.01
CA GLU A 34 -38.38 -4.61 13.85
C GLU A 34 -39.61 -4.53 12.90
N ILE A 35 -39.69 -5.45 11.95
CA ILE A 35 -40.84 -5.59 11.03
C ILE A 35 -41.84 -6.54 11.66
N SER A 36 -43.11 -6.12 11.79
CA SER A 36 -44.18 -7.00 12.25
C SER A 36 -44.52 -8.06 11.20
N LEU A 37 -44.56 -9.33 11.62
CA LEU A 37 -44.94 -10.49 10.78
C LEU A 37 -46.34 -10.99 11.09
N GLY A 38 -47.13 -10.30 11.95
CA GLY A 38 -48.46 -10.67 12.34
C GLY A 38 -48.55 -11.73 13.45
N SER A 39 -49.72 -12.31 13.67
CA SER A 39 -50.02 -13.25 14.76
C SER A 39 -50.13 -14.70 14.31
N ASP A 40 -50.16 -14.96 13.03
CA ASP A 40 -50.23 -16.32 12.46
C ASP A 40 -48.78 -16.83 12.26
N TYR A 41 -48.46 -17.93 12.93
CA TYR A 41 -47.11 -18.48 12.91
C TYR A 41 -46.67 -18.97 11.52
N ALA A 42 -47.58 -19.63 10.79
CA ALA A 42 -47.23 -20.15 9.45
C ALA A 42 -46.94 -19.01 8.48
N LYS A 43 -47.82 -17.99 8.47
CA LYS A 43 -47.61 -16.77 7.67
C LYS A 43 -46.37 -15.97 8.12
N ALA A 44 -46.12 -15.94 9.41
CA ALA A 44 -44.92 -15.28 9.95
C ALA A 44 -43.63 -16.00 9.52
N LEU A 45 -43.63 -17.33 9.45
CA LEU A 45 -42.52 -18.10 8.93
C LEU A 45 -42.31 -17.86 7.42
N GLU A 46 -43.39 -17.87 6.64
CA GLU A 46 -43.33 -17.58 5.19
C GLU A 46 -42.76 -16.17 4.93
N GLN A 47 -43.25 -15.17 5.67
CA GLN A 47 -42.72 -13.82 5.58
C GLN A 47 -41.27 -13.71 6.13
N TRP A 48 -40.96 -14.44 7.21
CA TRP A 48 -39.59 -14.52 7.71
C TRP A 48 -38.66 -15.12 6.65
N GLU A 49 -39.08 -16.19 6.00
CA GLU A 49 -38.31 -16.83 4.93
C GLU A 49 -38.10 -15.88 3.76
N LEU A 50 -39.11 -15.15 3.33
CA LEU A 50 -39.01 -14.11 2.31
C LEU A 50 -38.06 -12.96 2.72
N LEU A 51 -38.10 -12.53 3.98
CA LEU A 51 -37.25 -11.47 4.50
C LEU A 51 -35.80 -11.93 4.79
N HIS A 52 -35.68 -13.18 5.29
CA HIS A 52 -34.39 -13.76 5.64
C HIS A 52 -33.66 -14.32 4.43
N LEU A 53 -34.38 -14.89 3.48
CA LEU A 53 -33.89 -15.33 2.17
C LEU A 53 -33.94 -14.21 1.11
N LYS A 54 -34.54 -13.06 1.41
CA LYS A 54 -34.19 -11.85 0.66
C LYS A 54 -32.68 -11.69 0.84
N LYS A 55 -31.98 -12.27 -0.11
CA LYS A 55 -30.56 -12.01 -0.30
C LYS A 55 -30.41 -10.51 -0.17
N PRO A 56 -29.41 -10.02 0.60
CA PRO A 56 -29.28 -8.60 0.82
C PRO A 56 -29.35 -7.86 -0.51
N LEU A 57 -29.82 -6.60 -0.51
CA LEU A 57 -29.88 -5.69 -1.69
C LEU A 57 -28.57 -5.62 -2.49
N THR A 58 -27.52 -6.26 -1.98
CA THR A 58 -26.19 -6.42 -2.59
C THR A 58 -26.10 -7.59 -3.57
N LEU A 59 -27.13 -8.45 -3.67
CA LEU A 59 -27.10 -9.62 -4.56
C LEU A 59 -27.04 -9.17 -6.02
N GLY A 60 -25.99 -9.63 -6.71
CA GLY A 60 -25.69 -9.16 -8.06
C GLY A 60 -25.06 -7.77 -8.11
N ARG A 61 -24.61 -7.23 -6.97
CA ARG A 61 -23.92 -5.96 -6.86
C ARG A 61 -22.42 -6.14 -6.55
N ILE A 62 -21.65 -5.14 -6.89
CA ILE A 62 -20.18 -5.09 -6.62
C ILE A 62 -19.90 -5.23 -5.12
N GLN A 63 -20.79 -4.74 -4.24
CA GLN A 63 -20.64 -4.82 -2.78
C GLN A 63 -20.51 -6.26 -2.27
N GLU A 64 -21.27 -7.19 -2.87
CA GLU A 64 -21.20 -8.60 -2.49
C GLU A 64 -19.80 -9.17 -2.75
N ALA A 65 -19.25 -8.89 -3.93
CA ALA A 65 -17.91 -9.33 -4.27
C ALA A 65 -16.82 -8.66 -3.43
N ILE A 66 -16.99 -7.38 -3.08
CA ILE A 66 -16.08 -6.66 -2.19
C ILE A 66 -16.06 -7.34 -0.81
N ASN A 67 -17.21 -7.69 -0.28
CA ASN A 67 -17.31 -8.36 1.02
C ASN A 67 -16.67 -9.75 0.98
N ALA A 68 -17.03 -10.57 -0.01
CA ALA A 68 -16.46 -11.90 -0.18
C ALA A 68 -14.93 -11.83 -0.33
N TRP A 69 -14.42 -10.94 -1.18
CA TRP A 69 -12.99 -10.78 -1.35
C TRP A 69 -12.29 -10.29 -0.10
N ARG A 70 -12.92 -9.40 0.67
CA ARG A 70 -12.40 -8.91 1.95
C ARG A 70 -12.24 -10.06 2.96
N ASP A 71 -13.27 -10.88 3.06
CA ASP A 71 -13.34 -11.94 4.06
C ASP A 71 -12.46 -13.15 3.70
N GLU A 72 -12.34 -13.48 2.41
CA GLU A 72 -11.67 -14.69 1.95
C GLU A 72 -10.22 -14.45 1.49
N VAL A 73 -9.92 -13.27 0.95
CA VAL A 73 -8.64 -13.03 0.26
C VAL A 73 -7.77 -11.99 0.95
N LEU A 74 -8.33 -10.90 1.47
CA LEU A 74 -7.54 -9.77 1.97
C LEU A 74 -6.56 -10.20 3.07
N ASP A 75 -6.98 -11.06 3.98
CA ASP A 75 -6.15 -11.50 5.10
C ASP A 75 -5.13 -12.58 4.72
N THR A 76 -5.22 -13.18 3.52
CA THR A 76 -4.22 -14.12 3.01
C THR A 76 -2.91 -13.44 2.60
N TYR A 77 -2.91 -12.12 2.40
CA TYR A 77 -1.67 -11.39 2.11
C TYR A 77 -0.79 -11.34 3.35
N GLU A 78 0.39 -11.93 3.28
CA GLU A 78 1.36 -11.98 4.40
C GLU A 78 1.80 -10.57 4.85
N ASN A 79 1.98 -9.65 3.89
CA ASN A 79 2.51 -8.31 4.18
C ASN A 79 1.41 -7.38 4.72
N PRO A 80 1.50 -6.91 5.99
CA PRO A 80 0.51 -6.03 6.61
C PRO A 80 0.29 -4.70 5.85
N GLU A 81 1.34 -4.15 5.24
CA GLU A 81 1.22 -2.89 4.48
C GLU A 81 0.44 -3.11 3.16
N THR A 82 0.51 -4.30 2.58
CA THR A 82 -0.31 -4.67 1.42
C THR A 82 -1.77 -4.75 1.82
N ARG A 83 -2.10 -5.44 2.93
CA ARG A 83 -3.47 -5.50 3.47
C ARG A 83 -4.02 -4.11 3.74
N LYS A 84 -3.27 -3.27 4.45
CA LYS A 84 -3.65 -1.89 4.77
C LYS A 84 -3.86 -1.04 3.51
N SER A 85 -2.99 -1.19 2.51
CA SER A 85 -3.09 -0.46 1.23
C SER A 85 -4.35 -0.88 0.46
N TYR A 86 -4.57 -2.18 0.33
CA TYR A 86 -5.76 -2.71 -0.35
C TYR A 86 -7.04 -2.34 0.39
N GLY A 87 -7.06 -2.42 1.71
CA GLY A 87 -8.21 -1.98 2.51
C GLY A 87 -8.60 -0.52 2.25
N LYS A 88 -7.63 0.39 2.18
CA LYS A 88 -7.88 1.81 1.86
C LYS A 88 -8.39 2.00 0.43
N GLN A 89 -7.79 1.30 -0.54
CA GLN A 89 -8.20 1.38 -1.94
C GLN A 89 -9.60 0.80 -2.12
N LEU A 90 -9.88 -0.31 -1.44
CA LEU A 90 -11.19 -0.97 -1.47
C LEU A 90 -12.29 -0.09 -0.90
N ALA A 91 -12.04 0.63 0.20
CA ALA A 91 -13.01 1.57 0.77
C ALA A 91 -13.42 2.68 -0.23
N ASN A 92 -12.47 3.19 -1.01
CA ASN A 92 -12.77 4.19 -2.04
C ASN A 92 -13.55 3.58 -3.22
N VAL A 93 -13.23 2.34 -3.60
CA VAL A 93 -13.96 1.59 -4.64
C VAL A 93 -15.40 1.28 -4.18
N GLU A 94 -15.56 0.83 -2.95
CA GLU A 94 -16.82 0.51 -2.32
C GLU A 94 -17.77 1.70 -2.28
N ALA A 95 -17.25 2.87 -1.90
CA ALA A 95 -18.03 4.10 -1.82
C ALA A 95 -18.63 4.55 -3.17
N VAL A 96 -18.02 4.16 -4.30
CA VAL A 96 -18.46 4.58 -5.64
C VAL A 96 -19.14 3.45 -6.39
N PHE A 97 -18.59 2.25 -6.35
CA PHE A 97 -19.02 1.13 -7.17
C PHE A 97 -19.84 0.09 -6.40
N GLY A 98 -19.79 0.10 -5.06
CA GLY A 98 -20.41 -0.94 -4.22
C GLY A 98 -21.89 -1.14 -4.50
N SER A 99 -22.65 -0.05 -4.66
CA SER A 99 -24.10 -0.11 -4.94
C SER A 99 -24.46 -0.47 -6.38
N MET A 100 -23.49 -0.46 -7.31
CA MET A 100 -23.72 -0.72 -8.72
C MET A 100 -23.94 -2.21 -8.99
N ALA A 101 -24.83 -2.52 -9.93
CA ALA A 101 -24.91 -3.84 -10.53
C ALA A 101 -23.74 -4.07 -11.50
N TRP A 102 -23.42 -5.35 -11.77
CA TRP A 102 -22.28 -5.71 -12.62
C TRP A 102 -22.29 -5.04 -14.00
N HIS A 103 -23.45 -4.96 -14.64
CA HIS A 103 -23.61 -4.39 -15.98
C HIS A 103 -23.51 -2.85 -16.00
N GLU A 104 -23.69 -2.20 -14.86
CA GLU A 104 -23.57 -0.74 -14.73
C GLU A 104 -22.09 -0.30 -14.70
N VAL A 105 -21.18 -1.16 -14.24
CA VAL A 105 -19.76 -0.86 -14.21
C VAL A 105 -19.17 -1.03 -15.60
N THR A 106 -19.15 0.04 -16.37
CA THR A 106 -18.63 0.08 -17.74
C THR A 106 -17.31 0.84 -17.83
N LEU A 107 -16.57 0.66 -18.91
CA LEU A 107 -15.34 1.42 -19.13
C LEU A 107 -15.54 2.95 -19.11
N PRO A 108 -16.61 3.53 -19.71
CA PRO A 108 -16.89 4.96 -19.56
C PRO A 108 -17.07 5.41 -18.10
N ILE A 109 -17.76 4.65 -17.26
CA ILE A 109 -17.95 4.95 -15.84
C ILE A 109 -16.61 4.90 -15.10
N MET A 110 -15.77 3.88 -15.36
CA MET A 110 -14.41 3.79 -14.79
C MET A 110 -13.53 4.98 -15.23
N ARG A 111 -13.62 5.39 -16.49
CA ARG A 111 -12.92 6.58 -17.00
C ARG A 111 -13.43 7.87 -16.35
N GLN A 112 -14.73 8.00 -16.12
CA GLN A 112 -15.30 9.13 -15.39
C GLN A 112 -14.77 9.20 -13.95
N TYR A 113 -14.70 8.06 -13.26
CA TYR A 113 -14.09 7.96 -11.94
C TYR A 113 -12.66 8.49 -11.95
N LEU A 114 -11.81 7.99 -12.87
CA LEU A 114 -10.43 8.43 -13.01
C LEU A 114 -10.28 9.92 -13.29
N ARG A 115 -11.19 10.51 -14.09
CA ARG A 115 -11.19 11.95 -14.39
C ARG A 115 -11.53 12.79 -13.16
N LYS A 116 -12.50 12.36 -12.36
CA LYS A 116 -12.93 13.06 -11.13
C LYS A 116 -11.92 12.91 -9.99
N ARG A 117 -11.14 11.83 -9.96
CA ARG A 117 -10.17 11.58 -8.89
C ARG A 117 -9.00 12.58 -8.99
N SER A 118 -8.79 13.41 -7.94
CA SER A 118 -7.67 14.37 -7.89
C SER A 118 -6.31 13.63 -7.85
N ALA A 119 -6.21 12.58 -7.05
CA ALA A 119 -5.01 11.73 -6.95
C ALA A 119 -5.00 10.69 -8.09
N LYS A 120 -4.53 11.07 -9.27
CA LYS A 120 -4.59 10.28 -10.51
C LYS A 120 -3.98 8.88 -10.39
N THR A 121 -2.76 8.78 -9.86
CA THR A 121 -2.08 7.50 -9.65
C THR A 121 -2.84 6.62 -8.64
N GLN A 122 -3.40 7.23 -7.59
CA GLN A 122 -4.18 6.49 -6.60
C GLN A 122 -5.46 5.93 -7.23
N GLY A 123 -6.15 6.69 -8.09
CA GLY A 123 -7.29 6.20 -8.86
C GLY A 123 -6.96 4.97 -9.71
N ASN A 124 -5.78 4.94 -10.34
CA ASN A 124 -5.31 3.76 -11.06
C ASN A 124 -5.15 2.54 -10.16
N ARG A 125 -4.64 2.72 -8.94
CA ARG A 125 -4.48 1.64 -7.94
C ARG A 125 -5.84 1.13 -7.47
N GLU A 126 -6.77 2.03 -7.20
CA GLU A 126 -8.15 1.72 -6.79
C GLU A 126 -8.86 0.84 -7.84
N LEU A 127 -8.79 1.22 -9.12
CA LEU A 127 -9.37 0.39 -10.19
C LEU A 127 -8.59 -0.92 -10.45
N SER A 128 -7.30 -0.98 -10.07
CA SER A 128 -6.57 -2.25 -10.07
C SER A 128 -7.11 -3.21 -9.02
N VAL A 129 -7.45 -2.71 -7.82
CA VAL A 129 -8.08 -3.54 -6.77
C VAL A 129 -9.47 -3.97 -7.20
N LEU A 130 -10.29 -3.10 -7.81
CA LEU A 130 -11.58 -3.47 -8.37
C LEU A 130 -11.45 -4.61 -9.40
N SER A 131 -10.41 -4.57 -10.26
CA SER A 131 -10.13 -5.65 -11.21
C SER A 131 -9.78 -6.97 -10.54
N ILE A 132 -9.07 -6.93 -9.39
CA ILE A 132 -8.76 -8.14 -8.60
C ILE A 132 -10.05 -8.71 -7.99
N VAL A 133 -10.89 -7.86 -7.39
CA VAL A 133 -12.20 -8.24 -6.85
C VAL A 133 -13.10 -8.82 -7.94
N TRP A 134 -13.13 -8.20 -9.13
CA TRP A 134 -13.87 -8.69 -10.28
C TRP A 134 -13.42 -10.08 -10.72
N SER A 135 -12.11 -10.30 -10.77
CA SER A 135 -11.53 -11.59 -11.13
C SER A 135 -11.87 -12.68 -10.11
N HIS A 136 -11.87 -12.33 -8.81
CA HIS A 136 -12.31 -13.22 -7.75
C HIS A 136 -13.79 -13.55 -7.90
N ALA A 137 -14.67 -12.57 -8.05
CA ALA A 137 -16.10 -12.75 -8.23
C ALA A 137 -16.44 -13.66 -9.43
N ARG A 138 -15.67 -13.56 -10.53
CA ARG A 138 -15.84 -14.47 -11.67
C ARG A 138 -15.46 -15.91 -11.34
N LYS A 139 -14.43 -16.14 -10.53
CA LYS A 139 -14.04 -17.49 -10.08
C LYS A 139 -15.10 -18.11 -9.18
N GLU A 140 -15.71 -17.28 -8.32
CA GLU A 140 -16.76 -17.69 -7.40
C GLU A 140 -18.17 -17.73 -8.03
N GLY A 141 -18.28 -17.52 -9.36
CA GLY A 141 -19.56 -17.57 -10.06
C GLY A 141 -20.54 -16.44 -9.75
N MET A 142 -20.08 -15.35 -9.12
CA MET A 142 -20.92 -14.18 -8.80
C MET A 142 -21.29 -13.37 -10.04
N THR A 143 -20.47 -13.46 -11.10
CA THR A 143 -20.71 -12.83 -12.38
C THR A 143 -19.95 -13.56 -13.50
N GLU A 144 -20.55 -13.63 -14.67
CA GLU A 144 -19.91 -14.12 -15.91
C GLU A 144 -19.33 -12.99 -16.76
N LEU A 145 -19.68 -11.73 -16.44
CA LEU A 145 -19.27 -10.58 -17.23
C LEU A 145 -17.74 -10.42 -17.21
N PRO A 146 -17.12 -10.19 -18.37
CA PRO A 146 -15.71 -9.88 -18.45
C PRO A 146 -15.39 -8.55 -17.78
N TRP A 147 -14.13 -8.36 -17.36
CA TRP A 147 -13.67 -7.05 -16.90
C TRP A 147 -13.91 -5.98 -17.97
N PRO A 148 -14.58 -4.84 -17.65
CA PRO A 148 -14.98 -3.86 -18.67
C PRO A 148 -13.84 -3.23 -19.47
N ALA A 149 -12.61 -3.27 -18.96
CA ALA A 149 -11.43 -2.79 -19.65
C ALA A 149 -10.56 -3.92 -20.24
N ALA A 150 -11.09 -5.14 -20.32
CA ALA A 150 -10.36 -6.26 -20.91
C ALA A 150 -10.01 -5.96 -22.38
N GLY A 151 -8.74 -6.12 -22.74
CA GLY A 151 -8.25 -5.87 -24.11
C GLY A 151 -8.07 -4.40 -24.50
N VAL A 152 -8.49 -3.44 -23.65
CA VAL A 152 -8.32 -2.01 -23.93
C VAL A 152 -7.01 -1.50 -23.35
N LYS A 153 -6.16 -0.94 -24.21
CA LYS A 153 -4.88 -0.32 -23.80
C LYS A 153 -5.10 1.14 -23.36
N ASP A 154 -4.19 1.65 -22.55
CA ASP A 154 -4.05 3.08 -22.20
C ASP A 154 -5.32 3.75 -21.63
N TRP A 155 -6.21 2.95 -21.02
CA TRP A 155 -7.44 3.45 -20.43
C TRP A 155 -7.27 4.08 -19.03
N LYS A 156 -6.15 3.81 -18.35
CA LYS A 156 -5.80 4.42 -17.06
C LYS A 156 -5.20 5.81 -17.25
N ASN A 157 -5.06 6.54 -16.14
CA ASN A 157 -4.29 7.78 -16.17
C ASN A 157 -2.82 7.47 -16.45
N GLU A 158 -2.16 8.31 -17.22
CA GLU A 158 -0.72 8.22 -17.43
C GLU A 158 0.03 8.40 -16.11
N GLU A 159 1.00 7.56 -15.86
CA GLU A 159 1.88 7.63 -14.69
C GLU A 159 3.30 7.95 -15.17
N GLN A 160 3.75 9.15 -14.85
CA GLN A 160 5.13 9.54 -15.17
C GLN A 160 6.07 9.06 -14.09
N ALA A 161 7.20 8.50 -14.52
CA ALA A 161 8.30 8.21 -13.60
C ALA A 161 8.86 9.51 -13.03
N ARG A 162 9.21 9.49 -11.74
CA ARG A 162 9.89 10.62 -11.13
C ARG A 162 11.31 10.74 -11.68
N THR A 163 11.64 11.85 -12.30
CA THR A 163 12.93 12.15 -12.94
C THR A 163 13.86 13.04 -12.11
N PHE A 164 13.53 13.27 -10.83
CA PHE A 164 14.30 14.15 -9.96
C PHE A 164 15.73 13.62 -9.76
N GLU A 165 16.72 14.44 -10.09
CA GLU A 165 18.15 14.21 -9.84
C GLU A 165 18.56 14.78 -8.48
N VAL A 166 19.28 14.00 -7.69
CA VAL A 166 19.91 14.47 -6.45
C VAL A 166 21.34 14.86 -6.75
N THR A 167 21.56 16.13 -7.06
CA THR A 167 22.92 16.68 -7.29
C THR A 167 23.76 16.64 -6.01
N ASP A 168 25.09 16.77 -6.14
CA ASP A 168 26.00 16.83 -4.98
C ASP A 168 25.61 17.98 -4.05
N GLN A 169 25.26 19.14 -4.60
CA GLN A 169 24.87 20.31 -3.85
C GLN A 169 23.59 20.07 -3.01
N ILE A 170 22.56 19.47 -3.61
CA ILE A 170 21.31 19.14 -2.91
C ILE A 170 21.57 18.09 -1.82
N PHE A 171 22.34 17.06 -2.15
CA PHE A 171 22.68 15.99 -1.21
C PHE A 171 23.42 16.57 0.01
N GLU A 172 24.49 17.31 -0.23
CA GLU A 172 25.33 17.88 0.81
C GLU A 172 24.57 18.86 1.70
N ALA A 173 23.76 19.73 1.12
CA ALA A 173 22.95 20.66 1.90
C ALA A 173 22.04 19.95 2.91
N VAL A 174 21.38 18.86 2.49
CA VAL A 174 20.50 18.07 3.37
C VAL A 174 21.30 17.23 4.36
N TYR A 175 22.44 16.68 3.92
CA TYR A 175 23.34 15.87 4.73
C TYR A 175 23.92 16.66 5.90
N GLN A 176 24.44 17.84 5.65
CA GLN A 176 25.01 18.72 6.67
C GLN A 176 23.97 19.24 7.67
N ALA A 177 22.75 19.49 7.21
CA ALA A 177 21.66 19.89 8.07
C ALA A 177 21.04 18.72 8.88
N GLY A 178 21.42 17.47 8.56
CA GLY A 178 20.92 16.25 9.22
C GLY A 178 21.61 15.97 10.55
N ASP A 179 20.88 15.33 11.47
CA ASP A 179 21.49 14.68 12.64
C ASP A 179 22.27 13.41 12.20
N GLN A 180 23.06 12.84 13.12
CA GLN A 180 23.92 11.71 12.79
C GLN A 180 23.13 10.49 12.28
N MET A 181 21.98 10.20 12.88
CA MET A 181 21.10 9.10 12.43
C MET A 181 20.66 9.28 10.97
N LEU A 182 20.29 10.49 10.58
CA LEU A 182 19.90 10.78 9.19
C LEU A 182 21.09 10.67 8.23
N ARG A 183 22.26 11.20 8.61
CA ARG A 183 23.49 11.09 7.81
C ARG A 183 23.85 9.63 7.57
N ASP A 184 23.85 8.81 8.61
CA ASP A 184 24.14 7.38 8.51
C ASP A 184 23.13 6.67 7.60
N CYS A 185 21.85 7.03 7.67
CA CYS A 185 20.82 6.51 6.75
C CYS A 185 21.10 6.92 5.29
N MET A 186 21.48 8.17 5.06
CA MET A 186 21.81 8.68 3.72
C MET A 186 23.05 7.99 3.18
N ASP A 187 24.08 7.78 4.03
CA ASP A 187 25.29 7.03 3.69
C ASP A 187 24.96 5.60 3.28
N ILE A 188 24.21 4.86 4.10
CA ILE A 188 23.80 3.49 3.78
C ILE A 188 23.01 3.45 2.46
N ALA A 189 21.99 4.32 2.32
CA ALA A 189 21.11 4.30 1.16
C ALA A 189 21.83 4.66 -0.15
N THR A 190 22.78 5.60 -0.10
CA THR A 190 23.53 6.07 -1.27
C THR A 190 24.64 5.09 -1.65
N THR A 191 25.34 4.53 -0.68
CA THR A 191 26.44 3.59 -0.94
C THR A 191 25.95 2.22 -1.39
N THR A 192 24.89 1.71 -0.75
CA THR A 192 24.39 0.35 -1.01
C THR A 192 23.23 0.29 -2.00
N GLY A 193 22.62 1.42 -2.31
CA GLY A 193 21.38 1.46 -3.08
C GLY A 193 20.19 0.77 -2.40
N MET A 194 20.25 0.47 -1.12
CA MET A 194 19.14 -0.17 -0.38
C MET A 194 17.88 0.69 -0.39
N ARG A 195 16.71 0.04 -0.31
CA ARG A 195 15.48 0.78 -0.01
C ARG A 195 15.53 1.30 1.43
N LEU A 196 14.87 2.41 1.71
CA LEU A 196 14.87 2.99 3.07
C LEU A 196 14.46 1.99 4.16
N THR A 197 13.51 1.10 3.85
CA THR A 197 13.15 0.03 4.79
C THR A 197 14.31 -0.91 5.04
N ASP A 198 15.02 -1.31 3.98
CA ASP A 198 16.16 -2.22 4.07
C ASP A 198 17.35 -1.53 4.78
N ALA A 199 17.67 -0.27 4.41
CA ALA A 199 18.72 0.53 5.06
C ALA A 199 18.46 0.72 6.57
N ARG A 200 17.20 0.92 6.95
CA ARG A 200 16.78 1.09 8.34
C ARG A 200 16.88 -0.19 9.17
N THR A 201 16.66 -1.35 8.55
CA THR A 201 16.56 -2.64 9.26
C THR A 201 17.72 -3.59 9.01
N VAL A 202 18.70 -3.19 8.19
CA VAL A 202 19.89 -4.01 7.95
C VAL A 202 20.64 -4.23 9.27
N ARG A 203 21.02 -5.49 9.52
CA ARG A 203 21.75 -5.87 10.72
C ARG A 203 23.22 -5.50 10.63
N MET A 204 23.87 -5.45 11.78
CA MET A 204 25.30 -5.28 11.87
C MET A 204 26.04 -6.32 11.00
N PRO A 205 27.15 -5.91 10.38
CA PRO A 205 28.01 -6.84 9.62
C PRO A 205 28.52 -7.99 10.49
N VAL A 206 28.65 -9.14 9.87
CA VAL A 206 29.27 -10.33 10.46
C VAL A 206 30.40 -10.79 9.52
N ASP A 207 31.57 -11.09 10.05
CA ASP A 207 32.78 -11.47 9.29
C ASP A 207 33.11 -10.47 8.16
N GLY A 208 33.05 -9.17 8.47
CA GLY A 208 33.33 -8.09 7.51
C GLY A 208 32.29 -7.95 6.39
N LYS A 209 31.16 -8.65 6.44
CA LYS A 209 30.11 -8.63 5.40
C LYS A 209 28.79 -8.08 5.92
N LEU A 210 28.33 -7.02 5.31
CA LEU A 210 27.00 -6.44 5.51
C LEU A 210 25.98 -7.25 4.68
N ARG A 211 25.35 -8.25 5.31
CA ARG A 211 24.40 -9.13 4.65
C ARG A 211 22.97 -8.61 4.81
N PHE A 212 22.18 -8.69 3.74
CA PHE A 212 20.76 -8.31 3.81
C PHE A 212 19.90 -9.13 2.87
N LYS A 213 18.63 -9.26 3.23
CA LYS A 213 17.58 -9.82 2.40
C LYS A 213 16.65 -8.69 1.96
N SER A 214 16.57 -8.45 0.65
CA SER A 214 15.70 -7.38 0.12
C SER A 214 14.24 -7.60 0.53
N SER A 215 13.65 -6.63 1.22
CA SER A 215 12.27 -6.71 1.75
C SER A 215 11.20 -6.94 0.66
N LYS A 216 11.44 -6.49 -0.57
CA LYS A 216 10.47 -6.61 -1.66
C LYS A 216 10.59 -7.90 -2.49
N LYS A 217 11.81 -8.42 -2.67
CA LYS A 217 12.08 -9.55 -3.59
C LYS A 217 12.67 -10.78 -2.90
N GLY A 218 12.98 -10.69 -1.61
CA GLY A 218 13.57 -11.77 -0.85
C GLY A 218 14.97 -12.20 -1.30
N LYS A 219 15.64 -11.43 -2.18
CA LYS A 219 16.99 -11.74 -2.64
C LYS A 219 18.01 -11.45 -1.54
N PHE A 220 18.88 -12.43 -1.30
CA PHE A 220 20.05 -12.28 -0.43
C PHE A 220 21.21 -11.65 -1.18
N SER A 221 21.88 -10.71 -0.52
CA SER A 221 23.09 -10.06 -1.02
C SER A 221 23.96 -9.62 0.14
N TYR A 222 25.21 -9.28 -0.14
CA TYR A 222 26.12 -8.72 0.85
C TYR A 222 27.04 -7.69 0.22
N PHE A 223 27.56 -6.80 1.05
CA PHE A 223 28.66 -5.90 0.75
C PHE A 223 29.83 -6.27 1.63
N VAL A 224 31.06 -6.23 1.10
CA VAL A 224 32.28 -6.34 1.88
C VAL A 224 32.57 -4.94 2.43
N VAL A 225 32.59 -4.81 3.75
CA VAL A 225 32.67 -3.49 4.40
C VAL A 225 33.99 -2.78 4.08
N SER A 226 35.10 -3.52 4.06
CA SER A 226 36.44 -2.95 3.78
C SER A 226 36.60 -2.42 2.34
N GLU A 227 35.70 -2.78 1.43
CA GLU A 227 35.69 -2.24 0.05
C GLU A 227 34.98 -0.89 -0.05
N SER A 228 34.35 -0.41 1.05
CA SER A 228 33.64 0.87 1.09
C SER A 228 34.15 1.73 2.26
N PRO A 229 34.87 2.81 1.98
CA PRO A 229 35.29 3.75 3.01
C PRO A 229 34.10 4.29 3.83
N VAL A 230 33.00 4.61 3.16
CA VAL A 230 31.76 5.12 3.81
C VAL A 230 31.20 4.12 4.82
N LEU A 231 31.14 2.82 4.48
CA LEU A 231 30.65 1.78 5.41
C LEU A 231 31.66 1.54 6.54
N THR A 232 32.97 1.64 6.26
CA THR A 232 34.01 1.51 7.27
C THR A 232 33.93 2.65 8.29
N ASP A 233 33.82 3.89 7.84
CA ASP A 233 33.68 5.08 8.68
C ASP A 233 32.37 5.05 9.50
N LEU A 234 31.27 4.60 8.87
CA LEU A 234 30.00 4.44 9.56
C LEU A 234 30.12 3.42 10.70
N LEU A 235 30.76 2.27 10.46
CA LEU A 235 31.00 1.27 11.52
C LEU A 235 31.93 1.80 12.63
N ALA A 236 32.96 2.57 12.29
CA ALA A 236 33.83 3.18 13.26
C ALA A 236 33.05 4.17 14.16
N ARG A 237 32.18 5.00 13.58
CA ARG A 237 31.27 5.90 14.33
C ARG A 237 30.28 5.12 15.19
N ARG A 238 29.77 4.01 14.64
CA ARG A 238 28.81 3.15 15.31
C ARG A 238 29.37 2.52 16.60
N GLY A 239 30.62 2.14 16.60
CA GLY A 239 31.28 1.54 17.73
C GLY A 239 30.59 0.26 18.25
N ASN A 240 30.70 0.04 19.55
CA ASN A 240 30.15 -1.15 20.23
C ASN A 240 28.75 -0.90 20.85
N MET A 241 27.93 -0.01 20.27
CA MET A 241 26.56 0.19 20.78
C MET A 241 25.77 -1.11 20.73
N ASP A 242 25.03 -1.44 21.80
CA ASP A 242 24.22 -2.65 21.89
C ASP A 242 22.89 -2.51 21.10
N CYS A 243 23.02 -2.65 19.79
CA CYS A 243 21.88 -2.68 18.89
C CYS A 243 22.15 -3.62 17.72
N THR A 244 21.18 -4.41 17.36
CA THR A 244 21.31 -5.41 16.28
C THR A 244 21.29 -4.83 14.88
N THR A 245 20.77 -3.59 14.70
CA THR A 245 20.72 -2.91 13.41
C THR A 245 21.93 -1.99 13.22
N LEU A 246 22.37 -1.85 11.99
CA LEU A 246 23.47 -0.95 11.62
C LEU A 246 23.07 0.51 11.85
N LEU A 247 21.86 0.90 11.43
CA LEU A 247 21.30 2.22 11.67
C LEU A 247 20.65 2.27 13.05
N THR A 248 21.06 3.24 13.88
CA THR A 248 20.55 3.43 15.24
C THR A 248 20.34 4.90 15.58
N ASP A 249 19.56 5.14 16.63
CA ASP A 249 19.49 6.41 17.34
C ASP A 249 19.86 6.10 18.81
N GLY A 250 21.12 6.36 19.15
CA GLY A 250 21.70 5.77 20.35
C GLY A 250 21.70 4.24 20.27
N GLU A 251 21.17 3.57 21.31
CA GLU A 251 21.06 2.11 21.37
C GLU A 251 19.74 1.58 20.78
N MET A 252 18.90 2.46 20.23
CA MET A 252 17.56 2.10 19.75
C MET A 252 17.53 1.90 18.23
N PRO A 253 16.83 0.86 17.74
CA PRO A 253 16.54 0.71 16.31
C PRO A 253 15.71 1.90 15.79
N VAL A 254 16.09 2.42 14.64
CA VAL A 254 15.41 3.57 14.04
C VAL A 254 14.05 3.18 13.48
N THR A 255 13.01 3.89 13.88
CA THR A 255 11.67 3.74 13.31
C THR A 255 11.50 4.57 12.04
N ALA A 256 10.51 4.22 11.20
CA ALA A 256 10.20 5.00 10.00
C ALA A 256 9.74 6.43 10.35
N SER A 257 9.10 6.62 11.51
CA SER A 257 8.64 7.93 11.99
C SER A 257 9.80 8.81 12.41
N MET A 258 10.77 8.26 13.17
CA MET A 258 11.98 8.99 13.59
C MET A 258 12.76 9.49 12.37
N LEU A 259 13.02 8.58 11.41
CA LEU A 259 13.73 8.92 10.19
C LEU A 259 12.99 9.99 9.36
N ARG A 260 11.68 9.90 9.25
CA ARG A 260 10.86 10.90 8.57
C ARG A 260 10.96 12.25 9.25
N GLY A 261 10.83 12.29 10.58
CA GLY A 261 10.92 13.53 11.36
C GLY A 261 12.31 14.19 11.24
N ALA A 262 13.39 13.39 11.33
CA ALA A 262 14.75 13.87 11.14
C ALA A 262 14.94 14.46 9.73
N TYR A 263 14.50 13.76 8.70
CA TYR A 263 14.56 14.22 7.33
C TYR A 263 13.78 15.51 7.08
N ASP A 264 12.56 15.62 7.61
CA ASP A 264 11.72 16.82 7.42
C ASP A 264 12.36 18.04 8.10
N ARG A 265 13.00 17.87 9.28
CA ARG A 265 13.79 18.92 9.94
C ARG A 265 15.00 19.34 9.13
N ALA A 266 15.82 18.37 8.71
CA ALA A 266 17.01 18.62 7.92
C ALA A 266 16.71 19.33 6.59
N ARG A 267 15.69 18.84 5.85
CA ARG A 267 15.26 19.44 4.59
C ARG A 267 14.78 20.88 4.77
N LYS A 268 14.06 21.16 5.86
CA LYS A 268 13.62 22.53 6.18
C LYS A 268 14.79 23.44 6.50
N ALA A 269 15.74 22.98 7.32
CA ALA A 269 16.93 23.72 7.69
C ALA A 269 17.85 23.98 6.46
N ALA A 270 18.08 22.95 5.64
CA ALA A 270 18.85 23.08 4.41
C ALA A 270 18.23 24.09 3.44
N ALA A 271 16.92 24.06 3.24
CA ALA A 271 16.22 25.00 2.36
C ALA A 271 16.24 26.45 2.87
N LEU A 272 16.40 26.66 4.17
CA LEU A 272 16.60 27.99 4.75
C LEU A 272 18.04 28.48 4.59
N ALA A 273 19.02 27.57 4.73
CA ALA A 273 20.44 27.87 4.61
C ALA A 273 20.89 28.09 3.14
N HIS A 274 20.17 27.47 2.19
CA HIS A 274 20.47 27.51 0.75
C HIS A 274 19.26 27.97 -0.05
N PRO A 275 18.89 29.27 0.02
CA PRO A 275 17.71 29.81 -0.66
C PRO A 275 17.77 29.66 -2.18
N GLU A 276 18.95 29.64 -2.78
CA GLU A 276 19.20 29.51 -4.22
C GLU A 276 18.79 28.15 -4.80
N ILE A 277 18.77 27.09 -3.98
CA ILE A 277 18.34 25.72 -4.35
C ILE A 277 17.21 25.22 -3.45
N ALA A 278 16.52 26.11 -2.76
CA ALA A 278 15.49 25.73 -1.79
C ALA A 278 14.30 24.98 -2.43
N ALA A 279 13.97 25.26 -3.68
CA ALA A 279 12.91 24.58 -4.40
C ALA A 279 13.28 23.11 -4.68
N GLU A 280 14.48 22.86 -5.10
CA GLU A 280 15.04 21.54 -5.36
C GLU A 280 15.15 20.74 -4.06
N ILE A 281 15.70 21.34 -2.97
CA ILE A 281 15.77 20.71 -1.65
C ILE A 281 14.36 20.31 -1.17
N LYS A 282 13.35 21.19 -1.30
CA LYS A 282 11.96 20.89 -0.93
C LYS A 282 11.38 19.76 -1.78
N SER A 283 11.81 19.61 -3.02
CA SER A 283 11.38 18.58 -3.95
C SER A 283 12.05 17.22 -3.71
N MET A 284 13.20 17.17 -3.04
CA MET A 284 13.91 15.92 -2.73
C MET A 284 13.08 15.08 -1.75
N TYR A 285 13.06 13.77 -1.97
CA TYR A 285 12.62 12.77 -1.00
C TYR A 285 13.80 11.92 -0.54
N LEU A 286 13.81 11.50 0.72
CA LEU A 286 14.89 10.65 1.24
C LEU A 286 15.10 9.35 0.42
N ARG A 287 14.03 8.80 -0.16
CA ARG A 287 14.11 7.64 -1.08
C ARG A 287 14.90 7.91 -2.36
N ASP A 288 15.10 9.18 -2.73
CA ASP A 288 15.87 9.56 -3.91
C ASP A 288 17.39 9.31 -3.72
N CYS A 289 17.86 9.10 -2.47
CA CYS A 289 19.22 8.60 -2.20
C CYS A 289 19.51 7.28 -2.93
N ARG A 290 18.50 6.41 -3.08
CA ARG A 290 18.64 5.18 -3.87
C ARG A 290 18.77 5.45 -5.37
N LYS A 291 18.18 6.52 -5.90
CA LYS A 291 18.43 6.98 -7.28
C LYS A 291 19.84 7.50 -7.43
N ARG A 292 20.28 8.32 -6.47
CA ARG A 292 21.66 8.82 -6.43
C ARG A 292 22.66 7.66 -6.45
N ALA A 293 22.41 6.58 -5.70
CA ALA A 293 23.24 5.37 -5.77
C ALA A 293 23.34 4.79 -7.19
N ALA A 294 22.26 4.82 -7.96
CA ALA A 294 22.27 4.38 -9.35
C ALA A 294 23.06 5.35 -10.27
N ASP A 295 22.88 6.65 -10.05
CA ASP A 295 23.58 7.68 -10.83
C ASP A 295 25.10 7.74 -10.54
N LEU A 296 25.52 7.25 -9.36
CA LEU A 296 26.93 7.11 -8.96
C LEU A 296 27.57 5.80 -9.41
N ALA A 297 26.79 4.82 -9.87
CA ALA A 297 27.32 3.58 -10.39
C ALA A 297 28.07 3.79 -11.71
N GLU A 298 29.03 2.91 -12.01
CA GLU A 298 29.89 2.98 -13.18
C GLU A 298 29.11 3.00 -14.50
N ASP A 299 28.08 2.13 -14.57
CA ASP A 299 27.18 2.01 -15.71
C ASP A 299 25.79 1.50 -15.29
N ASP A 300 24.86 1.39 -16.25
CA ASP A 300 23.49 0.93 -16.04
C ASP A 300 23.41 -0.53 -15.56
N GLU A 301 24.38 -1.39 -15.92
CA GLU A 301 24.43 -2.78 -15.48
C GLU A 301 24.86 -2.87 -14.02
N ALA A 302 25.91 -2.12 -13.64
CA ALA A 302 26.36 -1.98 -12.25
C ALA A 302 25.23 -1.40 -11.39
N ALA A 303 24.55 -0.33 -11.85
CA ALA A 303 23.38 0.23 -11.20
C ALA A 303 22.25 -0.81 -11.03
N SER A 304 21.96 -1.59 -12.06
CA SER A 304 20.93 -2.62 -12.02
C SER A 304 21.25 -3.73 -11.01
N LYS A 305 22.51 -4.16 -10.95
CA LYS A 305 22.99 -5.14 -9.95
C LYS A 305 22.90 -4.57 -8.54
N LEU A 306 23.42 -3.35 -8.30
CA LEU A 306 23.38 -2.65 -7.04
C LEU A 306 21.94 -2.53 -6.52
N LEU A 307 21.03 -2.12 -7.38
CA LEU A 307 19.60 -1.98 -7.04
C LEU A 307 18.82 -3.29 -7.03
N GLN A 308 19.43 -4.41 -7.39
CA GLN A 308 18.80 -5.74 -7.49
C GLN A 308 17.56 -5.73 -8.40
N HIS A 309 17.62 -5.03 -9.51
CA HIS A 309 16.52 -5.01 -10.48
C HIS A 309 16.48 -6.31 -11.31
N SER A 310 15.31 -6.61 -11.86
CA SER A 310 15.13 -7.78 -12.71
C SER A 310 15.62 -7.55 -14.14
N SER A 311 15.80 -6.29 -14.53
CA SER A 311 16.32 -5.92 -15.85
C SER A 311 16.96 -4.53 -15.80
N VAL A 312 17.94 -4.31 -16.66
CA VAL A 312 18.60 -3.00 -16.87
C VAL A 312 17.59 -1.96 -17.37
N ALA A 313 16.63 -2.37 -18.22
CA ALA A 313 15.58 -1.48 -18.72
C ALA A 313 14.76 -0.84 -17.59
N LEU A 314 14.51 -1.57 -16.49
CA LEU A 314 13.82 -1.03 -15.32
C LEU A 314 14.66 0.05 -14.63
N THR A 315 15.99 -0.13 -14.56
CA THR A 315 16.92 0.84 -14.00
C THR A 315 16.93 2.12 -14.83
N LYS A 316 17.11 2.00 -16.13
CA LYS A 316 17.07 3.13 -17.09
C LYS A 316 15.78 3.93 -16.97
N LYS A 317 14.64 3.24 -16.96
CA LYS A 317 13.32 3.91 -16.92
C LYS A 317 13.05 4.68 -15.62
N HIS A 318 13.53 4.21 -14.48
CA HIS A 318 13.06 4.72 -13.18
C HIS A 318 14.14 5.26 -12.25
N TYR A 319 15.41 4.95 -12.49
CA TYR A 319 16.48 5.24 -11.53
C TYR A 319 17.64 6.03 -12.12
N THR A 320 17.98 5.85 -13.39
CA THR A 320 19.03 6.64 -14.03
C THR A 320 18.45 7.99 -14.43
N THR A 321 18.95 9.08 -13.81
CA THR A 321 18.55 10.47 -14.13
C THR A 321 19.56 11.16 -15.02
N LYS A 322 20.84 10.80 -14.87
CA LYS A 322 21.91 11.21 -15.79
C LYS A 322 21.78 10.41 -17.09
N GLY A 323 21.80 11.05 -18.24
CA GLY A 323 21.79 10.36 -19.54
C GLY A 323 22.86 9.28 -19.64
N SER A 324 22.66 8.27 -20.49
CA SER A 324 23.66 7.21 -20.70
C SER A 324 24.98 7.79 -21.19
N LYS A 325 26.09 7.42 -20.53
CA LYS A 325 27.44 7.81 -20.96
C LYS A 325 27.74 7.09 -22.28
N LEU A 326 27.82 7.87 -23.35
CA LEU A 326 28.21 7.35 -24.67
C LEU A 326 29.72 7.46 -24.83
N LYS A 327 30.34 6.42 -25.40
CA LYS A 327 31.74 6.49 -25.87
C LYS A 327 31.73 6.98 -27.31
N ALA A 328 32.46 8.03 -27.59
CA ALA A 328 32.73 8.45 -28.96
C ALA A 328 33.47 7.33 -29.69
N VAL A 329 33.06 7.08 -30.94
CA VAL A 329 33.67 6.00 -31.75
C VAL A 329 34.92 6.48 -32.48
N ARG A 330 35.07 7.81 -32.62
CA ARG A 330 36.27 8.50 -33.11
C ARG A 330 36.39 9.88 -32.51
#